data_401b5e56fd8498372fa087474070e9d6
#
_entry.id   401b5e56fd8498372fa087474070e9d6
#
_cell.length_a   1.000
_cell.length_b   1.000
_cell.length_c   1.000
_cell.angle_alpha   90.00
_cell.angle_beta   90.00
_cell.angle_gamma   90.00
#
_symmetry.space_group_name_H-M   'P 1'
#
loop_
_entity.id
_entity.type
_entity.pdbx_description
1 polymer ?
#
loop_
_entity_poly.entity_id
_entity_poly.type
_entity_poly.pdbx_seq_one_letter_code
_entity_poly.pdbx_strand_id
1 'polypeptide(L)'
;TKRKLIRAVMFVLVLITGIAIGVFAILSSIDTGAENVKLPIYNVKRTDNKISITFDCAWGNSNTDKLISILAEADAKATFFVTGEFADKYADDIKKLSDAGHEIANHSDKHPHIKGMNVNDLIADTKECSRKIKMITGNAPTLYRAPYGEYDDKAVTTLFGMGMSVIQWNKDSIDWDKPTPETI
;
A
#
# COMPACT_ATOMS: atom_id res chain seq x y z
N THR A 1 46.83 37.89 -42.01
CA THR A 1 47.13 37.00 -40.86
C THR A 1 46.14 37.15 -39.71
N LYS A 2 45.86 38.34 -39.19
CA LYS A 2 44.91 38.60 -38.08
C LYS A 2 43.47 38.15 -38.39
N ARG A 3 42.96 38.37 -39.62
CA ARG A 3 41.60 37.95 -40.02
C ARG A 3 41.43 36.44 -40.07
N LYS A 4 42.46 35.68 -40.45
CA LYS A 4 42.41 34.21 -40.40
C LYS A 4 42.38 33.68 -38.99
N LEU A 5 43.15 34.27 -38.08
CA LEU A 5 43.15 33.92 -36.66
C LEU A 5 41.78 34.18 -36.01
N ILE A 6 41.19 35.36 -36.26
CA ILE A 6 39.86 35.70 -35.72
C ILE A 6 38.80 34.72 -36.23
N ARG A 7 38.80 34.34 -37.51
CA ARG A 7 37.86 33.34 -38.06
C ARG A 7 38.03 31.96 -37.43
N ALA A 8 39.29 31.54 -37.21
CA ALA A 8 39.56 30.25 -36.54
C ALA A 8 39.08 30.29 -35.08
N VAL A 9 39.30 31.34 -34.33
CA VAL A 9 38.83 31.50 -32.96
C VAL A 9 37.28 31.50 -32.91
N MET A 10 36.63 32.24 -33.81
CA MET A 10 35.13 32.24 -33.90
C MET A 10 34.58 30.85 -34.22
N PHE A 11 35.23 30.13 -35.12
CA PHE A 11 34.80 28.76 -35.47
C PHE A 11 34.94 27.81 -34.27
N VAL A 12 36.02 27.87 -33.51
CA VAL A 12 36.23 27.08 -32.29
C VAL A 12 35.21 27.44 -31.22
N LEU A 13 34.90 28.72 -31.03
CA LEU A 13 33.86 29.15 -30.07
C LEU A 13 32.47 28.61 -30.44
N VAL A 14 32.09 28.66 -31.70
CA VAL A 14 30.82 28.11 -32.20
C VAL A 14 30.75 26.59 -31.95
N LEU A 15 31.85 25.86 -32.19
CA LEU A 15 31.94 24.44 -31.94
C LEU A 15 31.78 24.09 -30.44
N ILE A 16 32.48 24.84 -29.58
CA ILE A 16 32.40 24.65 -28.11
C ILE A 16 30.95 24.93 -27.61
N THR A 17 30.35 26.03 -28.07
CA THR A 17 28.96 26.32 -27.69
C THR A 17 27.96 25.28 -28.19
N GLY A 18 28.13 24.75 -29.40
CA GLY A 18 27.32 23.68 -29.94
C GLY A 18 27.44 22.39 -29.12
N ILE A 19 28.68 22.02 -28.72
CA ILE A 19 28.92 20.85 -27.84
C ILE A 19 28.29 21.07 -26.47
N ALA A 20 28.45 22.25 -25.89
CA ALA A 20 27.89 22.57 -24.57
C ALA A 20 26.35 22.50 -24.57
N ILE A 21 25.70 23.01 -25.62
CA ILE A 21 24.24 22.92 -25.77
C ILE A 21 23.81 21.46 -25.97
N GLY A 22 24.55 20.68 -26.76
CA GLY A 22 24.27 19.24 -26.94
C GLY A 22 24.39 18.44 -25.64
N VAL A 23 25.48 18.68 -24.87
CA VAL A 23 25.65 18.02 -23.56
C VAL A 23 24.60 18.47 -22.57
N PHE A 24 24.21 19.73 -22.55
CA PHE A 24 23.14 20.24 -21.68
C PHE A 24 21.78 19.61 -22.06
N ALA A 25 21.49 19.49 -23.34
CA ALA A 25 20.26 18.83 -23.82
C ALA A 25 20.22 17.33 -23.46
N ILE A 26 21.37 16.63 -23.54
CA ILE A 26 21.48 15.23 -23.13
C ILE A 26 21.32 15.11 -21.60
N LEU A 27 21.98 15.96 -20.82
CA LEU A 27 21.89 15.96 -19.36
C LEU A 27 20.48 16.31 -18.85
N SER A 28 19.77 17.22 -19.54
CA SER A 28 18.38 17.57 -19.20
C SER A 28 17.36 16.52 -19.67
N SER A 29 17.72 15.63 -20.58
CA SER A 29 16.89 14.49 -20.99
C SER A 29 17.20 13.21 -20.19
N ILE A 30 18.25 13.20 -19.38
CA ILE A 30 18.40 12.19 -18.34
C ILE A 30 17.39 12.56 -17.26
N ASP A 31 16.14 12.15 -17.48
CA ASP A 31 15.19 11.99 -16.40
C ASP A 31 15.84 10.99 -15.43
N THR A 32 16.52 11.51 -14.41
CA THR A 32 16.86 10.71 -13.24
C THR A 32 15.50 10.42 -12.61
N GLY A 33 14.83 9.44 -13.17
CA GLY A 33 13.66 8.83 -12.58
C GLY A 33 14.04 8.29 -11.22
N ALA A 34 14.20 9.18 -10.25
CA ALA A 34 13.89 8.85 -8.89
C ALA A 34 12.41 8.51 -8.95
N GLU A 35 12.08 7.27 -9.34
CA GLU A 35 10.78 6.70 -9.07
C GLU A 35 10.55 7.05 -7.61
N ASN A 36 9.55 7.87 -7.35
CA ASN A 36 9.06 8.11 -6.00
C ASN A 36 8.62 6.73 -5.50
N VAL A 37 9.55 6.01 -4.87
CA VAL A 37 9.30 4.70 -4.30
C VAL A 37 8.14 4.89 -3.34
N LYS A 38 6.99 4.39 -3.74
CA LYS A 38 5.78 4.45 -2.92
C LYS A 38 5.97 3.44 -1.80
N LEU A 39 6.13 3.94 -0.59
CA LEU A 39 6.24 3.10 0.61
C LEU A 39 4.85 2.86 1.20
N PRO A 40 4.62 1.71 1.83
CA PRO A 40 3.43 1.49 2.64
C PRO A 40 3.34 2.50 3.78
N ILE A 41 2.12 2.73 4.25
CA ILE A 41 1.84 3.66 5.34
C ILE A 41 1.96 2.90 6.66
N TYR A 42 2.96 3.24 7.47
CA TYR A 42 3.17 2.67 8.81
C TYR A 42 2.54 3.49 9.92
N ASN A 43 2.44 4.78 9.70
CA ASN A 43 1.86 5.75 10.64
C ASN A 43 1.43 7.01 9.90
N VAL A 44 0.58 7.79 10.56
CA VAL A 44 0.15 9.10 10.07
C VAL A 44 0.61 10.15 11.06
N LYS A 45 1.31 11.19 10.57
CA LYS A 45 1.71 12.32 11.41
C LYS A 45 0.47 13.10 11.86
N ARG A 46 0.18 13.06 13.16
CA ARG A 46 -0.95 13.73 13.79
C ARG A 46 -0.50 14.56 14.97
N THR A 47 -1.31 15.56 15.32
CA THR A 47 -1.09 16.42 16.51
C THR A 47 -2.03 16.08 17.67
N ASP A 48 -3.00 15.19 17.45
CA ASP A 48 -3.93 14.68 18.45
C ASP A 48 -3.50 13.26 18.91
N ASN A 49 -3.92 12.88 20.12
CA ASN A 49 -3.59 11.60 20.75
C ASN A 49 -4.51 10.46 20.23
N LYS A 50 -4.61 10.29 18.91
CA LYS A 50 -5.42 9.22 18.31
C LYS A 50 -4.53 8.12 17.76
N ILE A 51 -5.00 6.89 17.89
CA ILE A 51 -4.42 5.68 17.29
C ILE A 51 -5.43 5.03 16.34
N SER A 52 -4.94 4.23 15.40
CA SER A 52 -5.76 3.34 14.58
C SER A 52 -5.57 1.91 15.07
N ILE A 53 -6.68 1.25 15.42
CA ILE A 53 -6.70 -0.17 15.76
C ILE A 53 -7.05 -0.94 14.50
N THR A 54 -6.28 -1.99 14.20
CA THR A 54 -6.50 -2.81 13.01
C THR A 54 -6.40 -4.29 13.34
N PHE A 55 -7.15 -5.11 12.63
CA PHE A 55 -7.19 -6.56 12.77
C PHE A 55 -7.00 -7.21 11.42
N ASP A 56 -6.16 -8.25 11.35
CA ASP A 56 -6.00 -9.10 10.17
C ASP A 56 -6.83 -10.37 10.36
N CYS A 57 -7.79 -10.59 9.46
CA CYS A 57 -8.78 -11.67 9.55
C CYS A 57 -8.58 -12.67 8.41
N ALA A 58 -7.77 -13.70 8.68
CA ALA A 58 -7.51 -14.78 7.74
C ALA A 58 -8.10 -16.12 8.20
N TRP A 59 -8.12 -16.38 9.52
CA TRP A 59 -8.56 -17.68 10.07
C TRP A 59 -9.48 -17.50 11.28
N GLY A 60 -10.61 -18.23 11.23
CA GLY A 60 -11.56 -18.30 12.36
C GLY A 60 -12.35 -17.01 12.58
N ASN A 61 -13.51 -17.16 13.21
CA ASN A 61 -14.43 -16.04 13.49
C ASN A 61 -14.96 -16.04 14.93
N SER A 62 -14.39 -16.87 15.80
CA SER A 62 -14.93 -17.10 17.15
C SER A 62 -14.97 -15.84 18.05
N ASN A 63 -14.22 -14.80 17.69
CA ASN A 63 -14.12 -13.58 18.47
C ASN A 63 -14.87 -12.39 17.87
N THR A 64 -15.52 -12.52 16.71
CA THR A 64 -16.13 -11.40 16.00
C THR A 64 -17.14 -10.65 16.85
N ASP A 65 -18.15 -11.34 17.42
CA ASP A 65 -19.18 -10.70 18.23
C ASP A 65 -18.61 -10.06 19.51
N LYS A 66 -17.58 -10.68 20.11
CA LYS A 66 -16.90 -10.15 21.28
C LYS A 66 -16.09 -8.89 20.93
N LEU A 67 -15.39 -8.86 19.79
CA LEU A 67 -14.66 -7.68 19.34
C LEU A 67 -15.62 -6.51 19.06
N ILE A 68 -16.74 -6.76 18.41
CA ILE A 68 -17.78 -5.74 18.17
C ILE A 68 -18.24 -5.14 19.50
N SER A 69 -18.54 -5.98 20.51
CA SER A 69 -19.00 -5.53 21.82
C SER A 69 -17.94 -4.68 22.52
N ILE A 70 -16.69 -5.14 22.58
CA ILE A 70 -15.57 -4.40 23.23
C ILE A 70 -15.32 -3.06 22.55
N LEU A 71 -15.31 -3.03 21.23
CA LEU A 71 -15.11 -1.79 20.48
C LEU A 71 -16.27 -0.81 20.66
N ALA A 72 -17.49 -1.32 20.76
CA ALA A 72 -18.67 -0.49 21.06
C ALA A 72 -18.62 0.09 22.50
N GLU A 73 -18.25 -0.71 23.49
CA GLU A 73 -18.07 -0.25 24.89
C GLU A 73 -16.99 0.84 24.99
N ALA A 74 -15.95 0.75 24.17
CA ALA A 74 -14.86 1.73 24.12
C ALA A 74 -15.16 2.95 23.22
N ASP A 75 -16.34 3.03 22.61
CA ASP A 75 -16.70 4.02 21.56
C ASP A 75 -15.62 4.11 20.46
N ALA A 76 -15.04 2.97 20.10
CA ALA A 76 -13.94 2.87 19.16
C ALA A 76 -14.37 2.25 17.82
N LYS A 77 -13.76 2.70 16.75
CA LYS A 77 -13.86 2.07 15.42
C LYS A 77 -12.50 1.50 15.05
N ALA A 78 -12.54 0.41 14.29
CA ALA A 78 -11.36 -0.30 13.84
C ALA A 78 -11.43 -0.59 12.35
N THR A 79 -10.29 -0.94 11.74
CA THR A 79 -10.20 -1.44 10.37
C THR A 79 -9.90 -2.94 10.40
N PHE A 80 -10.71 -3.73 9.71
CA PHE A 80 -10.54 -5.18 9.57
C PHE A 80 -10.05 -5.51 8.17
N PHE A 81 -8.82 -5.96 8.06
CA PHE A 81 -8.23 -6.45 6.81
C PHE A 81 -8.62 -7.93 6.66
N VAL A 82 -9.54 -8.22 5.76
CA VAL A 82 -10.10 -9.56 5.59
C VAL A 82 -9.58 -10.21 4.32
N THR A 83 -9.30 -11.52 4.38
CA THR A 83 -8.99 -12.28 3.16
C THR A 83 -10.27 -12.63 2.40
N GLY A 84 -10.12 -12.91 1.09
CA GLY A 84 -11.24 -13.41 0.30
C GLY A 84 -11.74 -14.78 0.76
N GLU A 85 -10.85 -15.65 1.25
CA GLU A 85 -11.25 -16.93 1.85
C GLU A 85 -12.03 -16.74 3.16
N PHE A 86 -11.69 -15.74 3.97
CA PHE A 86 -12.46 -15.36 5.14
C PHE A 86 -13.82 -14.83 4.73
N ALA A 87 -13.89 -14.02 3.67
CA ALA A 87 -15.13 -13.47 3.13
C ALA A 87 -16.08 -14.58 2.61
N ASP A 88 -15.55 -15.61 1.97
CA ASP A 88 -16.33 -16.75 1.49
C ASP A 88 -16.93 -17.56 2.66
N LYS A 89 -16.22 -17.69 3.77
CA LYS A 89 -16.63 -18.54 4.91
C LYS A 89 -17.48 -17.78 5.93
N TYR A 90 -17.23 -16.48 6.12
CA TYR A 90 -17.75 -15.71 7.25
C TYR A 90 -18.38 -14.38 6.79
N ALA A 91 -19.13 -14.42 5.68
CA ALA A 91 -19.76 -13.23 5.09
C ALA A 91 -20.66 -12.48 6.10
N ASP A 92 -21.41 -13.20 6.93
CA ASP A 92 -22.31 -12.62 7.93
C ASP A 92 -21.52 -11.85 9.01
N ASP A 93 -20.35 -12.32 9.40
CA ASP A 93 -19.49 -11.62 10.37
C ASP A 93 -18.88 -10.34 9.79
N ILE A 94 -18.45 -10.37 8.53
CA ILE A 94 -18.01 -9.17 7.82
C ILE A 94 -19.17 -8.16 7.73
N LYS A 95 -20.37 -8.63 7.44
CA LYS A 95 -21.56 -7.77 7.40
C LYS A 95 -21.82 -7.12 8.76
N LYS A 96 -21.78 -7.89 9.87
CA LYS A 96 -21.93 -7.37 11.24
C LYS A 96 -20.86 -6.29 11.55
N LEU A 97 -19.59 -6.54 11.23
CA LEU A 97 -18.50 -5.58 11.42
C LEU A 97 -18.76 -4.28 10.64
N SER A 98 -19.15 -4.41 9.38
CA SER A 98 -19.49 -3.26 8.53
C SER A 98 -20.70 -2.48 9.06
N ASP A 99 -21.77 -3.17 9.46
CA ASP A 99 -22.98 -2.56 10.01
C ASP A 99 -22.73 -1.88 11.37
N ALA A 100 -21.77 -2.39 12.15
CA ALA A 100 -21.28 -1.74 13.37
C ALA A 100 -20.42 -0.49 13.09
N GLY A 101 -20.19 -0.15 11.82
CA GLY A 101 -19.46 1.04 11.38
C GLY A 101 -17.94 0.90 11.42
N HIS A 102 -17.43 -0.34 11.39
CA HIS A 102 -16.02 -0.61 11.21
C HIS A 102 -15.66 -0.60 9.73
N GLU A 103 -14.40 -0.28 9.41
CA GLU A 103 -13.88 -0.32 8.04
C GLU A 103 -13.47 -1.75 7.68
N ILE A 104 -13.90 -2.21 6.49
CA ILE A 104 -13.49 -3.50 5.94
C ILE A 104 -12.51 -3.25 4.80
N ALA A 105 -11.33 -3.83 4.90
CA ALA A 105 -10.20 -3.63 4.02
C ALA A 105 -9.70 -4.97 3.43
N ASN A 106 -8.88 -4.88 2.40
CA ASN A 106 -8.38 -6.02 1.64
C ASN A 106 -7.10 -6.59 2.24
N HIS A 107 -7.09 -7.92 2.47
CA HIS A 107 -5.92 -8.68 2.93
C HIS A 107 -5.53 -9.80 1.93
N SER A 108 -5.66 -9.54 0.61
CA SER A 108 -5.56 -10.54 -0.46
C SER A 108 -6.73 -11.54 -0.50
N ASP A 109 -6.83 -12.32 -1.56
CA ASP A 109 -7.85 -13.37 -1.65
C ASP A 109 -7.45 -14.63 -0.89
N LYS A 110 -6.19 -15.09 -1.10
CA LYS A 110 -5.71 -16.40 -0.62
C LYS A 110 -4.54 -16.32 0.35
N HIS A 111 -4.24 -15.15 0.88
CA HIS A 111 -3.12 -14.92 1.80
C HIS A 111 -1.75 -15.38 1.27
N PRO A 112 -1.38 -15.10 0.00
CA PRO A 112 -0.10 -15.50 -0.56
C PRO A 112 1.05 -14.60 -0.12
N HIS A 113 2.29 -15.05 -0.30
CA HIS A 113 3.47 -14.19 -0.27
C HIS A 113 3.46 -13.30 -1.52
N ILE A 114 3.25 -12.00 -1.37
CA ILE A 114 3.15 -11.07 -2.51
C ILE A 114 4.51 -10.55 -2.97
N LYS A 115 5.54 -10.63 -2.15
CA LYS A 115 6.92 -10.26 -2.51
C LYS A 115 7.42 -11.17 -3.63
N GLY A 116 7.80 -10.58 -4.78
CA GLY A 116 8.23 -11.33 -5.97
C GLY A 116 7.08 -11.95 -6.78
N MET A 117 5.83 -11.76 -6.39
CA MET A 117 4.67 -12.26 -7.10
C MET A 117 4.56 -11.64 -8.52
N ASN A 118 4.00 -12.38 -9.46
CA ASN A 118 3.68 -11.82 -10.78
C ASN A 118 2.63 -10.73 -10.65
N VAL A 119 2.80 -9.62 -11.39
CA VAL A 119 1.90 -8.46 -11.33
C VAL A 119 0.45 -8.83 -11.67
N ASN A 120 0.24 -9.65 -12.69
CA ASN A 120 -1.12 -10.05 -13.10
C ASN A 120 -1.79 -10.90 -12.03
N ASP A 121 -1.03 -11.77 -11.35
CA ASP A 121 -1.55 -12.62 -10.28
C ASP A 121 -1.90 -11.77 -9.04
N LEU A 122 -1.05 -10.80 -8.68
CA LEU A 122 -1.34 -9.84 -7.61
C LEU A 122 -2.60 -9.01 -7.90
N ILE A 123 -2.75 -8.53 -9.14
CA ILE A 123 -3.94 -7.78 -9.58
C ILE A 123 -5.20 -8.65 -9.48
N ALA A 124 -5.12 -9.90 -9.96
CA ALA A 124 -6.25 -10.83 -9.95
C ALA A 124 -6.68 -11.17 -8.52
N ASP A 125 -5.73 -11.52 -7.64
CA ASP A 125 -5.96 -11.83 -6.24
C ASP A 125 -6.59 -10.63 -5.51
N THR A 126 -6.01 -9.45 -5.64
CA THR A 126 -6.51 -8.21 -5.01
C THR A 126 -7.93 -7.86 -5.49
N LYS A 127 -8.21 -7.99 -6.78
CA LYS A 127 -9.54 -7.72 -7.36
C LYS A 127 -10.58 -8.70 -6.86
N GLU A 128 -10.24 -9.97 -6.75
CA GLU A 128 -11.19 -11.00 -6.29
C GLU A 128 -11.58 -10.78 -4.83
N CYS A 129 -10.62 -10.53 -3.94
CA CYS A 129 -10.92 -10.16 -2.55
C CYS A 129 -11.79 -8.89 -2.49
N SER A 130 -11.43 -7.84 -3.24
CA SER A 130 -12.21 -6.59 -3.27
C SER A 130 -13.64 -6.80 -3.77
N ARG A 131 -13.84 -7.68 -4.75
CA ARG A 131 -15.16 -8.05 -5.27
C ARG A 131 -16.01 -8.70 -4.18
N LYS A 132 -15.45 -9.67 -3.44
CA LYS A 132 -16.14 -10.37 -2.34
C LYS A 132 -16.53 -9.39 -1.23
N ILE A 133 -15.60 -8.54 -0.79
CA ILE A 133 -15.88 -7.51 0.22
C ILE A 133 -17.01 -6.60 -0.24
N LYS A 134 -16.95 -6.11 -1.48
CA LYS A 134 -17.99 -5.24 -2.03
C LYS A 134 -19.37 -5.91 -2.08
N MET A 135 -19.43 -7.19 -2.42
CA MET A 135 -20.69 -7.95 -2.45
C MET A 135 -21.34 -8.04 -1.07
N ILE A 136 -20.52 -8.15 0.00
CA ILE A 136 -21.02 -8.28 1.37
C ILE A 136 -21.39 -6.91 1.97
N THR A 137 -20.52 -5.91 1.79
CA THR A 137 -20.63 -4.60 2.47
C THR A 137 -21.32 -3.52 1.65
N GLY A 138 -21.43 -3.71 0.33
CA GLY A 138 -21.84 -2.68 -0.62
C GLY A 138 -20.72 -1.72 -1.03
N ASN A 139 -19.59 -1.70 -0.34
CA ASN A 139 -18.48 -0.77 -0.55
C ASN A 139 -17.22 -1.50 -1.02
N ALA A 140 -16.55 -0.95 -2.03
CA ALA A 140 -15.24 -1.45 -2.44
C ALA A 140 -14.17 -0.97 -1.44
N PRO A 141 -13.26 -1.86 -0.98
CA PRO A 141 -12.16 -1.45 -0.11
C PRO A 141 -11.17 -0.58 -0.88
N THR A 142 -10.57 0.39 -0.19
CA THR A 142 -9.50 1.26 -0.71
C THR A 142 -8.17 1.03 0.00
N LEU A 143 -8.18 0.26 1.09
CA LEU A 143 -7.00 -0.10 1.85
C LEU A 143 -6.61 -1.56 1.57
N TYR A 144 -5.32 -1.80 1.51
CA TYR A 144 -4.73 -3.13 1.34
C TYR A 144 -3.64 -3.35 2.39
N ARG A 145 -3.62 -4.52 3.01
CA ARG A 145 -2.49 -4.95 3.84
C ARG A 145 -1.89 -6.22 3.25
N ALA A 146 -0.58 -6.21 3.08
CA ALA A 146 0.15 -7.35 2.57
C ALA A 146 0.14 -8.51 3.57
N PRO A 147 -0.21 -9.74 3.17
CA PRO A 147 0.00 -10.92 3.99
C PRO A 147 1.44 -10.99 4.50
N TYR A 148 1.62 -11.45 5.73
CA TYR A 148 2.93 -11.53 6.44
C TYR A 148 3.66 -10.19 6.59
N GLY A 149 3.05 -9.07 6.21
CA GLY A 149 3.73 -7.77 6.13
C GLY A 149 4.79 -7.66 5.03
N GLU A 150 4.87 -8.64 4.14
CA GLU A 150 5.88 -8.73 3.08
C GLU A 150 5.48 -7.97 1.83
N TYR A 151 6.40 -7.20 1.27
CA TYR A 151 6.20 -6.48 0.00
C TYR A 151 7.54 -6.23 -0.70
N ASP A 152 7.46 -5.82 -1.94
CA ASP A 152 8.52 -5.19 -2.70
C ASP A 152 7.97 -3.95 -3.45
N ASP A 153 8.85 -3.15 -4.02
CA ASP A 153 8.49 -1.90 -4.71
C ASP A 153 7.50 -2.13 -5.84
N LYS A 154 7.64 -3.25 -6.54
CA LYS A 154 6.76 -3.62 -7.64
C LYS A 154 5.35 -3.91 -7.15
N ALA A 155 5.20 -4.68 -6.06
CA ALA A 155 3.91 -4.98 -5.45
C ALA A 155 3.24 -3.69 -4.95
N VAL A 156 3.96 -2.85 -4.22
CA VAL A 156 3.44 -1.57 -3.70
C VAL A 156 3.02 -0.65 -4.84
N THR A 157 3.86 -0.48 -5.87
CA THR A 157 3.53 0.35 -7.04
C THR A 157 2.30 -0.17 -7.78
N THR A 158 2.18 -1.49 -7.93
CA THR A 158 1.02 -2.13 -8.56
C THR A 158 -0.26 -1.83 -7.79
N LEU A 159 -0.26 -2.03 -6.47
CA LEU A 159 -1.41 -1.77 -5.60
C LEU A 159 -1.82 -0.30 -5.61
N PHE A 160 -0.86 0.63 -5.58
CA PHE A 160 -1.17 2.06 -5.75
C PHE A 160 -1.76 2.37 -7.13
N GLY A 161 -1.27 1.72 -8.19
CA GLY A 161 -1.84 1.83 -9.54
C GLY A 161 -3.29 1.33 -9.63
N MET A 162 -3.69 0.44 -8.73
CA MET A 162 -5.07 -0.04 -8.57
C MET A 162 -5.94 0.88 -7.70
N GLY A 163 -5.41 1.98 -7.18
CA GLY A 163 -6.11 2.90 -6.27
C GLY A 163 -6.13 2.43 -4.81
N MET A 164 -5.29 1.45 -4.44
CA MET A 164 -5.18 0.95 -3.07
C MET A 164 -4.13 1.74 -2.29
N SER A 165 -4.41 2.09 -1.05
CA SER A 165 -3.39 2.52 -0.08
C SER A 165 -2.88 1.29 0.66
N VAL A 166 -1.56 1.07 0.63
CA VAL A 166 -0.94 -0.07 1.31
C VAL A 166 -0.64 0.32 2.76
N ILE A 167 -1.25 -0.39 3.70
CA ILE A 167 -1.20 -0.10 5.13
C ILE A 167 -0.38 -1.17 5.84
N GLN A 168 0.57 -0.72 6.63
CA GLN A 168 1.34 -1.55 7.56
C GLN A 168 0.99 -1.18 9.01
N TRP A 169 1.82 -1.56 9.95
CA TRP A 169 1.68 -1.24 11.38
C TRP A 169 3.03 -0.82 11.97
N ASN A 170 3.00 -0.07 13.04
CA ASN A 170 4.18 0.34 13.79
C ASN A 170 4.21 -0.23 15.22
N LYS A 171 3.13 -0.85 15.65
CA LYS A 171 2.99 -1.62 16.88
C LYS A 171 2.29 -2.92 16.55
N ASP A 172 2.84 -4.02 17.02
CA ASP A 172 2.35 -5.37 16.81
C ASP A 172 2.01 -5.98 18.17
N SER A 173 0.82 -6.57 18.30
CA SER A 173 0.41 -7.29 19.49
C SER A 173 1.00 -8.70 19.56
N ILE A 174 1.47 -9.21 18.42
CA ILE A 174 1.99 -10.59 18.26
C ILE A 174 0.93 -11.64 18.72
N ASP A 175 -0.35 -11.30 18.63
CA ASP A 175 -1.46 -12.15 19.11
C ASP A 175 -1.55 -13.51 18.40
N TRP A 176 -1.01 -13.61 17.20
CA TRP A 176 -0.86 -14.85 16.44
C TRP A 176 0.05 -15.89 17.15
N ASP A 177 0.99 -15.44 18.01
CA ASP A 177 1.87 -16.31 18.85
C ASP A 177 1.26 -16.57 20.23
N LYS A 178 0.03 -16.19 20.46
CA LYS A 178 -0.75 -16.41 21.69
C LYS A 178 -0.07 -15.88 22.96
N PRO A 179 0.41 -14.64 22.98
CA PRO A 179 0.97 -14.02 24.16
C PRO A 179 -0.08 -13.90 25.28
N THR A 180 0.37 -13.70 26.52
CA THR A 180 -0.56 -13.34 27.60
C THR A 180 -0.99 -11.88 27.45
N PRO A 181 -2.18 -11.48 27.98
CA PRO A 181 -2.62 -10.09 27.92
C PRO A 181 -1.62 -9.08 28.47
N GLU A 182 -0.79 -9.50 29.45
CA GLU A 182 0.22 -8.65 30.10
C GLU A 182 1.45 -8.40 29.22
N THR A 183 1.62 -9.18 28.14
CA THR A 183 2.77 -9.07 27.22
C THR A 183 2.43 -8.33 25.94
N ILE A 184 1.17 -7.99 25.73
CA ILE A 184 0.68 -7.15 24.65
C ILE A 184 0.70 -5.68 25.13
#